data_dbee4f9a95d7d40959ebe1734892a184
#
_entry.id   dbee4f9a95d7d40959ebe1734892a184
#
_cell.length_a   1.000
_cell.length_b   1.000
_cell.length_c   1.000
_cell.angle_alpha   90.00
_cell.angle_beta   90.00
_cell.angle_gamma   90.00
#
_symmetry.space_group_name_H-M   'P 1'
#
loop_
_entity.id
_entity.type
_entity.pdbx_description
1 polymer ?
#
loop_
_entity_poly.entity_id
_entity_poly.type
_entity_poly.pdbx_seq_one_letter_code
_entity_poly.pdbx_strand_id
1 'polypeptide(L)'
;HHVKYEMFLDKGGKKISKSLGNVITGQKWLEFGNSKSILLLLYKRITGARELGFEDIPSLMNEYNELEDIFFGKIKVDNRAKLIKSKGLYEYVNLLKTPKESSIHVNYKLLVELSKTFKENRVERVMKKLLDYGVIRNPDPQIEKLIELAGNFADEFDQQEKIQIDMDESVKKILKLLIDALNSEKEPEDIQNTIYQIAKTNGVEPKDFFKILYQIILGTSR
;
A
#
# COMPACT_ATOMS: atom_id res chain seq x y z
N HIS A 1 -9.83 36.24 -7.12
CA HIS A 1 -10.52 35.07 -7.66
C HIS A 1 -10.98 34.18 -6.52
N HIS A 2 -12.29 33.86 -6.46
CA HIS A 2 -12.84 32.90 -5.49
C HIS A 2 -13.04 31.55 -6.16
N VAL A 3 -12.46 30.50 -5.59
CA VAL A 3 -12.70 29.12 -6.02
C VAL A 3 -13.66 28.48 -5.03
N LYS A 4 -14.81 28.00 -5.51
CA LYS A 4 -15.73 27.21 -4.68
C LYS A 4 -15.18 25.80 -4.53
N TYR A 5 -14.87 25.39 -3.31
CA TYR A 5 -14.63 24.01 -2.96
C TYR A 5 -15.97 23.28 -2.84
N GLU A 6 -16.11 22.15 -3.53
CA GLU A 6 -17.26 21.29 -3.36
C GLU A 6 -17.07 20.34 -2.16
N MET A 7 -18.18 19.74 -1.72
CA MET A 7 -18.21 18.89 -0.54
C MET A 7 -17.45 17.58 -0.74
N PHE A 8 -16.82 17.12 0.33
CA PHE A 8 -16.37 15.74 0.43
C PHE A 8 -17.54 14.85 0.88
N LEU A 9 -17.63 13.70 0.25
CA LEU A 9 -18.59 12.64 0.56
C LEU A 9 -17.81 11.45 1.16
N ASP A 10 -18.47 10.66 1.98
CA ASP A 10 -17.92 9.37 2.37
C ASP A 10 -18.01 8.36 1.21
N LYS A 11 -17.45 7.17 1.37
CA LYS A 11 -17.48 6.12 0.34
C LYS A 11 -18.89 5.58 0.01
N GLY A 12 -19.86 5.94 0.80
CA GLY A 12 -21.28 5.68 0.52
C GLY A 12 -22.00 6.82 -0.16
N GLY A 13 -21.28 7.87 -0.61
CA GLY A 13 -21.86 9.05 -1.24
C GLY A 13 -22.59 10.01 -0.29
N LYS A 14 -22.49 9.81 1.03
CA LYS A 14 -23.12 10.67 2.04
C LYS A 14 -22.18 11.81 2.42
N LYS A 15 -22.77 12.96 2.75
CA LYS A 15 -22.02 14.11 3.25
C LYS A 15 -21.24 13.75 4.51
N ILE A 16 -19.94 14.07 4.54
CA ILE A 16 -19.13 13.96 5.75
C ILE A 16 -19.60 14.99 6.77
N SER A 17 -20.02 14.55 7.96
CA SER A 17 -20.47 15.45 9.03
C SER A 17 -20.23 14.85 10.42
N LYS A 18 -20.04 15.74 11.42
CA LYS A 18 -19.84 15.32 12.82
C LYS A 18 -21.04 14.54 13.37
N SER A 19 -22.27 14.94 13.01
CA SER A 19 -23.50 14.29 13.46
C SER A 19 -23.69 12.86 12.95
N LEU A 20 -23.05 12.51 11.82
CA LEU A 20 -23.08 11.17 11.25
C LEU A 20 -21.92 10.29 11.71
N GLY A 21 -20.96 10.84 12.47
CA GLY A 21 -19.80 10.10 12.96
C GLY A 21 -18.77 9.70 11.89
N ASN A 22 -18.97 10.14 10.62
CA ASN A 22 -18.11 9.82 9.49
C ASN A 22 -17.05 10.89 9.21
N VAL A 23 -16.66 11.69 10.22
CA VAL A 23 -15.71 12.80 10.04
C VAL A 23 -14.30 12.30 9.82
N ILE A 24 -13.71 12.75 8.72
CA ILE A 24 -12.29 12.61 8.43
C ILE A 24 -11.62 13.93 8.80
N THR A 25 -10.83 13.93 9.87
CA THR A 25 -10.05 15.10 10.30
C THR A 25 -8.61 15.02 9.81
N GLY A 26 -7.96 16.18 9.63
CA GLY A 26 -6.54 16.21 9.28
C GLY A 26 -5.66 15.55 10.35
N GLN A 27 -6.02 15.69 11.64
CA GLN A 27 -5.32 15.05 12.74
C GLN A 27 -5.38 13.53 12.62
N LYS A 28 -6.59 12.97 12.42
CA LYS A 28 -6.75 11.52 12.27
C LYS A 28 -6.07 11.01 11.00
N TRP A 29 -6.07 11.78 9.92
CA TRP A 29 -5.32 11.46 8.71
C TRP A 29 -3.82 11.31 8.96
N LEU A 30 -3.23 12.23 9.77
CA LEU A 30 -1.80 12.23 10.08
C LEU A 30 -1.36 11.09 11.00
N GLU A 31 -2.28 10.34 11.60
CA GLU A 31 -1.98 9.10 12.30
C GLU A 31 -1.62 7.96 11.33
N PHE A 32 -2.09 8.04 10.07
CA PHE A 32 -1.99 6.98 9.07
C PHE A 32 -1.24 7.38 7.79
N GLY A 33 -1.04 8.67 7.57
CA GLY A 33 -0.40 9.20 6.37
C GLY A 33 0.31 10.51 6.64
N ASN A 34 1.13 10.94 5.70
CA ASN A 34 1.85 12.21 5.84
C ASN A 34 1.03 13.40 5.33
N SER A 35 1.50 14.62 5.65
CA SER A 35 0.84 15.86 5.23
C SER A 35 0.79 16.04 3.69
N LYS A 36 1.72 15.43 2.96
CA LYS A 36 1.76 15.53 1.50
C LYS A 36 0.61 14.76 0.85
N SER A 37 0.24 13.61 1.42
CA SER A 37 -0.90 12.83 0.93
C SER A 37 -2.23 13.57 1.07
N ILE A 38 -2.44 14.30 2.17
CA ILE A 38 -3.66 15.11 2.33
C ILE A 38 -3.65 16.34 1.42
N LEU A 39 -2.50 17.01 1.26
CA LEU A 39 -2.37 18.13 0.33
C LEU A 39 -2.57 17.68 -1.12
N LEU A 40 -2.04 16.51 -1.49
CA LEU A 40 -2.29 15.91 -2.80
C LEU A 40 -3.78 15.68 -3.03
N LEU A 41 -4.46 15.09 -2.07
CA LEU A 41 -5.91 14.92 -2.13
C LEU A 41 -6.63 16.25 -2.40
N LEU A 42 -6.24 17.31 -1.71
CA LEU A 42 -6.88 18.63 -1.84
C LEU A 42 -6.58 19.29 -3.20
N TYR A 43 -5.36 19.22 -3.69
CA TYR A 43 -4.93 19.92 -4.91
C TYR A 43 -5.15 19.13 -6.21
N LYS A 44 -5.20 17.80 -6.15
CA LYS A 44 -5.36 16.94 -7.34
C LYS A 44 -6.61 17.28 -8.15
N ARG A 45 -7.68 17.68 -7.47
CA ARG A 45 -8.93 18.10 -8.09
C ARG A 45 -9.60 19.14 -7.21
N ILE A 46 -9.79 20.35 -7.73
CA ILE A 46 -10.32 21.48 -6.96
C ILE A 46 -11.84 21.56 -7.07
N THR A 47 -12.43 21.09 -8.16
CA THR A 47 -13.86 21.19 -8.45
C THR A 47 -14.52 19.81 -8.49
N GLY A 48 -15.79 19.73 -8.14
CA GLY A 48 -16.60 18.52 -8.12
C GLY A 48 -16.57 17.79 -6.77
N ALA A 49 -17.73 17.28 -6.36
CA ALA A 49 -17.85 16.44 -5.16
C ALA A 49 -16.95 15.21 -5.29
N ARG A 50 -16.35 14.80 -4.19
CA ARG A 50 -15.43 13.67 -4.15
C ARG A 50 -15.71 12.78 -2.96
N GLU A 51 -15.70 11.49 -3.22
CA GLU A 51 -15.67 10.50 -2.17
C GLU A 51 -14.27 10.42 -1.55
N LEU A 52 -14.24 10.29 -0.26
CA LEU A 52 -13.03 10.25 0.55
C LEU A 52 -13.18 9.24 1.68
N GLY A 53 -12.16 8.43 1.87
CA GLY A 53 -12.02 7.49 2.98
C GLY A 53 -10.57 7.39 3.43
N PHE A 54 -10.33 6.89 4.63
CA PHE A 54 -8.98 6.60 5.10
C PHE A 54 -8.30 5.53 4.25
N GLU A 55 -9.07 4.63 3.64
CA GLU A 55 -8.58 3.61 2.69
C GLU A 55 -7.89 4.18 1.45
N ASP A 56 -8.07 5.48 1.16
CA ASP A 56 -7.36 6.16 0.07
C ASP A 56 -5.90 6.50 0.43
N ILE A 57 -5.55 6.53 1.73
CA ILE A 57 -4.23 6.95 2.21
C ILE A 57 -3.08 6.18 1.53
N PRO A 58 -3.07 4.83 1.50
CA PRO A 58 -1.97 4.10 0.89
C PRO A 58 -1.77 4.42 -0.59
N SER A 59 -2.85 4.67 -1.31
CA SER A 59 -2.79 5.03 -2.72
C SER A 59 -2.27 6.46 -2.93
N LEU A 60 -2.70 7.39 -2.10
CA LEU A 60 -2.25 8.80 -2.16
C LEU A 60 -0.78 8.96 -1.74
N MET A 61 -0.32 8.16 -0.78
CA MET A 61 1.10 8.11 -0.40
C MET A 61 1.97 7.66 -1.58
N ASN A 62 1.58 6.59 -2.26
CA ASN A 62 2.29 6.09 -3.44
C ASN A 62 2.20 7.07 -4.62
N GLU A 63 1.06 7.69 -4.84
CA GLU A 63 0.89 8.69 -5.90
C GLU A 63 1.76 9.93 -5.68
N TYR A 64 1.93 10.36 -4.42
CA TYR A 64 2.88 11.45 -4.12
C TYR A 64 4.31 11.05 -4.47
N ASN A 65 4.74 9.84 -4.14
CA ASN A 65 6.06 9.33 -4.52
C ASN A 65 6.26 9.30 -6.03
N GLU A 66 5.23 8.86 -6.79
CA GLU A 66 5.26 8.89 -8.26
C GLU A 66 5.39 10.32 -8.81
N LEU A 67 4.66 11.29 -8.24
CA LEU A 67 4.78 12.70 -8.64
C LEU A 67 6.18 13.25 -8.37
N GLU A 68 6.80 12.88 -7.25
CA GLU A 68 8.18 13.25 -6.92
C GLU A 68 9.15 12.66 -7.93
N ASP A 69 9.01 11.39 -8.29
CA ASP A 69 9.86 10.72 -9.28
C ASP A 69 9.70 11.32 -10.69
N ILE A 70 8.49 11.74 -11.06
CA ILE A 70 8.24 12.49 -12.31
C ILE A 70 8.91 13.87 -12.25
N PHE A 71 8.80 14.57 -11.12
CA PHE A 71 9.38 15.91 -10.94
C PHE A 71 10.90 15.89 -11.09
N PHE A 72 11.57 14.93 -10.47
CA PHE A 72 13.03 14.74 -10.54
C PHE A 72 13.51 13.97 -11.78
N GLY A 73 12.58 13.56 -12.66
CA GLY A 73 12.94 12.93 -13.94
C GLY A 73 13.34 11.45 -13.82
N LYS A 74 13.08 10.79 -12.69
CA LYS A 74 13.28 9.34 -12.52
C LYS A 74 12.26 8.54 -13.34
N ILE A 75 11.04 9.06 -13.47
CA ILE A 75 9.99 8.50 -14.35
C ILE A 75 9.82 9.42 -15.57
N LYS A 76 9.97 8.84 -16.76
CA LYS A 76 9.73 9.54 -18.03
C LYS A 76 8.24 9.57 -18.33
N VAL A 77 7.73 10.73 -18.72
CA VAL A 77 6.34 10.94 -19.15
C VAL A 77 6.37 11.54 -20.55
N ASP A 78 5.96 10.79 -21.57
CA ASP A 78 5.99 11.22 -22.95
C ASP A 78 4.99 12.33 -23.26
N ASN A 79 3.83 12.29 -22.60
CA ASN A 79 2.81 13.33 -22.78
C ASN A 79 3.20 14.63 -22.05
N ARG A 80 3.57 15.67 -22.84
CA ARG A 80 4.01 16.97 -22.32
C ARG A 80 2.97 17.64 -21.40
N ALA A 81 1.68 17.56 -21.74
CA ALA A 81 0.63 18.16 -20.91
C ALA A 81 0.51 17.43 -19.54
N LYS A 82 0.58 16.10 -19.54
CA LYS A 82 0.63 15.29 -18.32
C LYS A 82 1.87 15.63 -17.49
N LEU A 83 3.03 15.76 -18.11
CA LEU A 83 4.28 16.10 -17.42
C LEU A 83 4.19 17.46 -16.72
N ILE A 84 3.72 18.51 -17.42
CA ILE A 84 3.56 19.87 -16.86
C ILE A 84 2.56 19.81 -15.69
N LYS A 85 1.43 19.14 -15.86
CA LYS A 85 0.41 19.01 -14.82
C LYS A 85 0.97 18.29 -13.59
N SER A 86 1.70 17.19 -13.77
CA SER A 86 2.29 16.42 -12.65
C SER A 86 3.35 17.24 -11.90
N LYS A 87 4.23 17.93 -12.60
CA LYS A 87 5.24 18.82 -11.98
C LYS A 87 4.59 19.96 -11.22
N GLY A 88 3.63 20.66 -11.81
CA GLY A 88 2.91 21.74 -11.13
C GLY A 88 2.14 21.23 -9.89
N LEU A 89 1.51 20.06 -9.98
CA LEU A 89 0.84 19.46 -8.82
C LEU A 89 1.83 19.14 -7.69
N TYR A 90 3.00 18.58 -8.01
CA TYR A 90 4.06 18.35 -7.02
C TYR A 90 4.53 19.64 -6.35
N GLU A 91 4.73 20.72 -7.12
CA GLU A 91 5.10 22.05 -6.58
C GLU A 91 4.04 22.59 -5.63
N TYR A 92 2.75 22.49 -5.99
CA TYR A 92 1.65 22.94 -5.13
C TYR A 92 1.55 22.11 -3.86
N VAL A 93 1.67 20.78 -3.93
CA VAL A 93 1.69 19.90 -2.75
C VAL A 93 2.85 20.25 -1.82
N ASN A 94 3.97 20.74 -2.36
CA ASN A 94 5.11 21.21 -1.59
C ASN A 94 5.04 22.71 -1.22
N LEU A 95 3.86 23.34 -1.40
CA LEU A 95 3.63 24.75 -1.07
C LEU A 95 4.66 25.67 -1.77
N LEU A 96 5.03 25.35 -3.01
CA LEU A 96 6.05 25.99 -3.83
C LEU A 96 7.46 26.02 -3.20
N LYS A 97 7.70 25.13 -2.22
CA LYS A 97 8.99 24.92 -1.55
C LYS A 97 9.45 23.48 -1.77
N THR A 98 9.77 23.19 -3.04
CA THR A 98 10.19 21.82 -3.42
C THR A 98 11.56 21.49 -2.81
N PRO A 99 11.77 20.23 -2.37
CA PRO A 99 13.09 19.76 -1.96
C PRO A 99 14.11 19.89 -3.10
N LYS A 100 15.38 19.93 -2.76
CA LYS A 100 16.48 19.96 -3.75
C LYS A 100 16.74 18.58 -4.36
N GLU A 101 16.44 17.52 -3.61
CA GLU A 101 16.68 16.14 -3.97
C GLU A 101 15.44 15.30 -3.70
N SER A 102 15.28 14.24 -4.47
CA SER A 102 14.20 13.26 -4.27
C SER A 102 14.47 12.42 -3.03
N SER A 103 13.43 12.16 -2.27
CA SER A 103 13.49 11.24 -1.12
C SER A 103 13.65 9.78 -1.55
N ILE A 104 13.93 8.92 -0.57
CA ILE A 104 13.89 7.47 -0.74
C ILE A 104 12.42 7.03 -0.70
N HIS A 105 11.99 6.36 -1.74
CA HIS A 105 10.60 5.90 -1.84
C HIS A 105 10.50 4.41 -1.52
N VAL A 106 9.56 4.09 -0.66
CA VAL A 106 9.10 2.72 -0.42
C VAL A 106 7.60 2.68 -0.71
N ASN A 107 7.15 1.63 -1.35
CA ASN A 107 5.72 1.45 -1.62
C ASN A 107 4.95 1.35 -0.30
N TYR A 108 4.06 2.31 -0.05
CA TYR A 108 3.34 2.37 1.22
C TYR A 108 2.39 1.19 1.44
N LYS A 109 1.79 0.65 0.38
CA LYS A 109 0.99 -0.58 0.48
C LYS A 109 1.84 -1.78 0.92
N LEU A 110 3.08 -1.88 0.44
CA LEU A 110 4.01 -2.89 0.91
C LEU A 110 4.32 -2.73 2.41
N LEU A 111 4.53 -1.48 2.88
CA LEU A 111 4.74 -1.22 4.31
C LEU A 111 3.53 -1.63 5.14
N VAL A 112 2.31 -1.37 4.67
CA VAL A 112 1.08 -1.81 5.35
C VAL A 112 1.03 -3.33 5.44
N GLU A 113 1.28 -4.06 4.36
CA GLU A 113 1.24 -5.53 4.37
C GLU A 113 2.34 -6.14 5.27
N LEU A 114 3.56 -5.61 5.22
CA LEU A 114 4.62 -6.03 6.15
C LEU A 114 4.26 -5.72 7.61
N SER A 115 3.62 -4.57 7.86
CA SER A 115 3.19 -4.17 9.20
C SER A 115 2.09 -5.05 9.78
N LYS A 116 1.20 -5.58 8.94
CA LYS A 116 0.21 -6.60 9.34
C LYS A 116 0.89 -7.90 9.80
N THR A 117 1.94 -8.28 9.09
CA THR A 117 2.68 -9.52 9.36
C THR A 117 3.54 -9.41 10.62
N PHE A 118 4.19 -8.28 10.83
CA PHE A 118 5.13 -8.06 11.94
C PHE A 118 4.55 -7.10 12.97
N LYS A 119 3.70 -7.58 13.88
CA LYS A 119 3.09 -6.75 14.94
C LYS A 119 4.06 -6.42 16.07
N GLU A 120 4.91 -7.39 16.45
CA GLU A 120 5.95 -7.21 17.48
C GLU A 120 7.26 -6.71 16.87
N ASN A 121 7.92 -5.75 17.53
CA ASN A 121 9.16 -5.13 17.06
C ASN A 121 9.06 -4.69 15.59
N ARG A 122 7.89 -4.14 15.24
CA ARG A 122 7.46 -3.86 13.86
C ARG A 122 8.49 -3.08 13.06
N VAL A 123 8.94 -1.95 13.60
CA VAL A 123 9.88 -1.06 12.89
C VAL A 123 11.16 -1.79 12.53
N GLU A 124 11.76 -2.47 13.50
CA GLU A 124 13.01 -3.21 13.31
C GLU A 124 12.85 -4.35 12.29
N ARG A 125 11.79 -5.17 12.44
CA ARG A 125 11.54 -6.33 11.58
C ARG A 125 11.19 -5.93 10.15
N VAL A 126 10.36 -4.91 9.97
CA VAL A 126 10.01 -4.40 8.63
C VAL A 126 11.24 -3.76 7.99
N MET A 127 12.00 -2.93 8.73
CA MET A 127 13.24 -2.34 8.24
C MET A 127 14.23 -3.42 7.77
N LYS A 128 14.42 -4.47 8.57
CA LYS A 128 15.25 -5.60 8.18
C LYS A 128 14.78 -6.26 6.88
N LYS A 129 13.47 -6.48 6.72
CA LYS A 129 12.93 -7.06 5.49
C LYS A 129 13.13 -6.16 4.27
N LEU A 130 13.00 -4.84 4.42
CA LEU A 130 13.28 -3.91 3.33
C LEU A 130 14.75 -3.96 2.89
N LEU A 131 15.68 -4.13 3.84
CA LEU A 131 17.10 -4.34 3.57
C LEU A 131 17.36 -5.70 2.91
N ASP A 132 16.80 -6.77 3.45
CA ASP A 132 16.95 -8.15 2.93
C ASP A 132 16.43 -8.25 1.48
N TYR A 133 15.35 -7.54 1.14
CA TYR A 133 14.78 -7.50 -0.22
C TYR A 133 15.46 -6.49 -1.14
N GLY A 134 16.46 -5.76 -0.65
CA GLY A 134 17.16 -4.73 -1.43
C GLY A 134 16.27 -3.53 -1.82
N VAL A 135 15.12 -3.35 -1.17
CA VAL A 135 14.22 -2.20 -1.39
C VAL A 135 14.90 -0.90 -0.94
N ILE A 136 15.64 -0.97 0.15
CA ILE A 136 16.49 0.10 0.65
C ILE A 136 17.91 -0.42 0.88
N ARG A 137 18.89 0.48 0.82
CA ARG A 137 20.32 0.11 1.02
C ARG A 137 20.78 0.31 2.46
N ASN A 138 20.22 1.29 3.14
CA ASN A 138 20.57 1.64 4.51
C ASN A 138 19.30 1.99 5.29
N PRO A 139 19.31 1.79 6.62
CA PRO A 139 18.24 2.32 7.48
C PRO A 139 18.12 3.85 7.32
N ASP A 140 16.89 4.34 7.36
CA ASP A 140 16.59 5.78 7.22
C ASP A 140 15.46 6.16 8.18
N PRO A 141 15.63 7.21 9.01
CA PRO A 141 14.60 7.65 9.96
C PRO A 141 13.27 8.05 9.30
N GLN A 142 13.29 8.48 8.05
CA GLN A 142 12.05 8.78 7.32
C GLN A 142 11.28 7.50 7.00
N ILE A 143 12.00 6.41 6.68
CA ILE A 143 11.40 5.09 6.45
C ILE A 143 10.85 4.52 7.76
N GLU A 144 11.56 4.68 8.89
CA GLU A 144 11.04 4.27 10.21
C GLU A 144 9.68 4.91 10.49
N LYS A 145 9.58 6.23 10.28
CA LYS A 145 8.32 6.95 10.44
C LYS A 145 7.21 6.46 9.49
N LEU A 146 7.55 6.12 8.25
CA LEU A 146 6.58 5.55 7.31
C LEU A 146 6.11 4.17 7.75
N ILE A 147 6.99 3.35 8.36
CA ILE A 147 6.62 2.05 8.93
C ILE A 147 5.66 2.25 10.12
N GLU A 148 5.91 3.23 11.00
CA GLU A 148 5.01 3.56 12.11
C GLU A 148 3.61 3.94 11.59
N LEU A 149 3.52 4.85 10.61
CA LEU A 149 2.26 5.27 10.01
C LEU A 149 1.52 4.09 9.35
N ALA A 150 2.26 3.26 8.61
CA ALA A 150 1.71 2.06 7.98
C ALA A 150 1.25 1.02 9.02
N GLY A 151 1.95 0.94 10.15
CA GLY A 151 1.57 0.11 11.28
C GLY A 151 0.27 0.57 11.92
N ASN A 152 0.13 1.86 12.18
CA ASN A 152 -1.10 2.44 12.72
C ASN A 152 -2.28 2.22 11.77
N PHE A 153 -2.04 2.40 10.45
CA PHE A 153 -3.04 2.11 9.43
C PHE A 153 -3.45 0.64 9.44
N ALA A 154 -2.49 -0.27 9.49
CA ALA A 154 -2.74 -1.70 9.55
C ALA A 154 -3.56 -2.08 10.80
N ASP A 155 -3.22 -1.55 11.96
CA ASP A 155 -3.91 -1.86 13.21
C ASP A 155 -5.35 -1.33 13.25
N GLU A 156 -5.62 -0.16 12.68
CA GLU A 156 -6.95 0.46 12.67
C GLU A 156 -7.88 -0.14 11.59
N PHE A 157 -7.34 -0.42 10.39
CA PHE A 157 -8.14 -0.80 9.23
C PHE A 157 -7.94 -2.26 8.81
N ASP A 158 -7.05 -3.00 9.49
CA ASP A 158 -6.90 -4.44 9.28
C ASP A 158 -8.07 -5.16 9.97
N GLN A 159 -9.27 -4.97 9.46
CA GLN A 159 -10.34 -5.92 9.67
C GLN A 159 -9.99 -7.16 8.84
N GLN A 160 -9.02 -7.93 9.32
CA GLN A 160 -8.95 -9.32 8.91
C GLN A 160 -10.29 -9.92 9.33
N GLU A 161 -11.24 -9.97 8.41
CA GLU A 161 -12.16 -11.08 8.43
C GLU A 161 -11.24 -12.30 8.55
N LYS A 162 -11.27 -12.95 9.71
CA LYS A 162 -10.66 -14.27 9.86
C LYS A 162 -11.43 -15.15 8.89
N ILE A 163 -10.95 -15.21 7.65
CA ILE A 163 -11.46 -16.15 6.67
C ILE A 163 -11.08 -17.48 7.27
N GLN A 164 -12.06 -18.16 7.87
CA GLN A 164 -11.92 -19.55 8.23
C GLN A 164 -11.83 -20.31 6.91
N ILE A 165 -10.58 -20.54 6.49
CA ILE A 165 -10.33 -21.41 5.36
C ILE A 165 -10.53 -22.82 5.93
N ASP A 166 -11.62 -23.47 5.51
CA ASP A 166 -11.85 -24.87 5.81
C ASP A 166 -10.81 -25.67 5.03
N MET A 167 -9.68 -25.93 5.68
CA MET A 167 -8.57 -26.69 5.10
C MET A 167 -8.76 -28.16 5.41
N ASP A 168 -9.08 -28.93 4.39
CA ASP A 168 -9.06 -30.40 4.50
C ASP A 168 -7.61 -30.89 4.70
N GLU A 169 -7.46 -32.15 5.12
CA GLU A 169 -6.14 -32.73 5.38
C GLU A 169 -5.27 -32.82 4.12
N SER A 170 -5.87 -32.86 2.93
CA SER A 170 -5.15 -32.90 1.66
C SER A 170 -4.46 -31.55 1.40
N VAL A 171 -5.16 -30.42 1.59
CA VAL A 171 -4.62 -29.08 1.46
C VAL A 171 -3.52 -28.82 2.50
N LYS A 172 -3.69 -29.25 3.75
CA LYS A 172 -2.66 -29.13 4.79
C LYS A 172 -1.37 -29.87 4.41
N LYS A 173 -1.52 -31.07 3.85
CA LYS A 173 -0.38 -31.87 3.39
C LYS A 173 0.37 -31.16 2.26
N ILE A 174 -0.35 -30.61 1.28
CA ILE A 174 0.23 -29.90 0.15
C ILE A 174 0.94 -28.62 0.61
N LEU A 175 0.36 -27.88 1.57
CA LEU A 175 1.00 -26.71 2.16
C LEU A 175 2.31 -27.04 2.89
N LYS A 176 2.37 -28.17 3.62
CA LYS A 176 3.63 -28.64 4.23
C LYS A 176 4.70 -28.91 3.18
N LEU A 177 4.35 -29.63 2.11
CA LEU A 177 5.27 -29.91 1.01
C LEU A 177 5.76 -28.61 0.34
N LEU A 178 4.89 -27.62 0.22
CA LEU A 178 5.26 -26.30 -0.32
C LEU A 178 6.22 -25.57 0.62
N ILE A 179 5.96 -25.55 1.94
CA ILE A 179 6.85 -24.95 2.94
C ILE A 179 8.23 -25.58 2.87
N ASP A 180 8.31 -26.92 2.83
CA ASP A 180 9.58 -27.65 2.75
C ASP A 180 10.32 -27.33 1.43
N ALA A 181 9.62 -27.20 0.33
CA ALA A 181 10.19 -26.83 -0.96
C ALA A 181 10.69 -25.38 -1.01
N LEU A 182 10.00 -24.45 -0.32
CA LEU A 182 10.38 -23.04 -0.25
C LEU A 182 11.56 -22.77 0.71
N ASN A 183 11.83 -23.66 1.65
CA ASN A 183 12.99 -23.57 2.53
C ASN A 183 14.33 -23.80 1.79
N SER A 184 14.31 -24.34 0.58
CA SER A 184 15.46 -24.33 -0.34
C SER A 184 15.46 -23.01 -1.11
N GLU A 185 16.59 -22.25 -1.08
CA GLU A 185 16.74 -21.00 -1.83
C GLU A 185 16.40 -21.22 -3.31
N LYS A 186 15.34 -20.53 -3.77
CA LYS A 186 14.89 -20.62 -5.17
C LYS A 186 14.63 -19.22 -5.72
N GLU A 187 14.97 -19.04 -6.97
CA GLU A 187 14.61 -17.85 -7.73
C GLU A 187 13.07 -17.74 -7.83
N PRO A 188 12.51 -16.52 -7.93
CA PRO A 188 11.07 -16.30 -7.96
C PRO A 188 10.31 -17.11 -9.05
N GLU A 189 10.94 -17.33 -10.19
CA GLU A 189 10.39 -18.12 -11.30
C GLU A 189 10.28 -19.61 -10.93
N ASP A 190 11.25 -20.13 -10.16
CA ASP A 190 11.23 -21.51 -9.66
C ASP A 190 10.13 -21.74 -8.62
N ILE A 191 9.81 -20.71 -7.82
CA ILE A 191 8.73 -20.77 -6.83
C ILE A 191 7.39 -21.03 -7.51
N GLN A 192 7.09 -20.28 -8.57
CA GLN A 192 5.81 -20.43 -9.29
C GLN A 192 5.69 -21.83 -9.92
N ASN A 193 6.76 -22.31 -10.55
CA ASN A 193 6.81 -23.64 -11.13
C ASN A 193 6.68 -24.73 -10.05
N THR A 194 7.32 -24.54 -8.90
CA THR A 194 7.25 -25.46 -7.75
C THR A 194 5.81 -25.55 -7.22
N ILE A 195 5.12 -24.42 -7.04
CA ILE A 195 3.72 -24.39 -6.61
C ILE A 195 2.84 -25.18 -7.60
N TYR A 196 3.02 -24.94 -8.90
CA TYR A 196 2.29 -25.61 -9.96
C TYR A 196 2.50 -27.14 -9.93
N GLN A 197 3.76 -27.59 -9.83
CA GLN A 197 4.13 -29.00 -9.82
C GLN A 197 3.59 -29.72 -8.56
N ILE A 198 3.72 -29.08 -7.40
CA ILE A 198 3.22 -29.66 -6.14
C ILE A 198 1.71 -29.85 -6.20
N ALA A 199 0.95 -28.85 -6.68
CA ALA A 199 -0.49 -28.97 -6.83
C ALA A 199 -0.86 -30.13 -7.77
N LYS A 200 -0.29 -30.15 -8.96
CA LYS A 200 -0.56 -31.16 -9.99
C LYS A 200 -0.23 -32.58 -9.54
N THR A 201 0.92 -32.77 -8.90
CA THR A 201 1.36 -34.10 -8.42
C THR A 201 0.46 -34.64 -7.30
N ASN A 202 -0.21 -33.77 -6.54
CA ASN A 202 -1.10 -34.14 -5.46
C ASN A 202 -2.59 -34.12 -5.86
N GLY A 203 -2.90 -34.00 -7.15
CA GLY A 203 -4.27 -34.11 -7.68
C GLY A 203 -5.14 -32.86 -7.41
N VAL A 204 -4.53 -31.72 -7.09
CA VAL A 204 -5.24 -30.46 -6.91
C VAL A 204 -5.03 -29.59 -8.16
N GLU A 205 -6.12 -29.02 -8.66
CA GLU A 205 -6.05 -28.11 -9.80
C GLU A 205 -5.19 -26.87 -9.40
N PRO A 206 -4.10 -26.58 -10.12
CA PRO A 206 -3.19 -25.48 -9.74
C PRO A 206 -3.90 -24.15 -9.52
N LYS A 207 -4.90 -23.83 -10.34
CA LYS A 207 -5.70 -22.62 -10.22
C LYS A 207 -6.42 -22.51 -8.86
N ASP A 208 -6.96 -23.61 -8.38
CA ASP A 208 -7.66 -23.63 -7.09
C ASP A 208 -6.67 -23.60 -5.93
N PHE A 209 -5.51 -24.24 -6.06
CA PHE A 209 -4.45 -24.14 -5.08
C PHE A 209 -3.89 -22.73 -4.96
N PHE A 210 -3.70 -22.01 -6.08
CA PHE A 210 -3.31 -20.59 -6.05
C PHE A 210 -4.36 -19.72 -5.36
N LYS A 211 -5.67 -19.96 -5.55
CA LYS A 211 -6.71 -19.25 -4.81
C LYS A 211 -6.59 -19.46 -3.30
N ILE A 212 -6.37 -20.71 -2.87
CA ILE A 212 -6.16 -21.03 -1.45
C ILE A 212 -4.93 -20.29 -0.90
N LEU A 213 -3.82 -20.28 -1.64
CA LEU A 213 -2.61 -19.53 -1.26
C LEU A 213 -2.89 -18.03 -1.15
N TYR A 214 -3.62 -17.43 -2.10
CA TYR A 214 -4.01 -16.04 -2.02
C TYR A 214 -4.90 -15.74 -0.83
N GLN A 215 -5.84 -16.64 -0.52
CA GLN A 215 -6.69 -16.50 0.68
C GLN A 215 -5.86 -16.55 1.97
N ILE A 216 -4.89 -17.48 2.06
CA ILE A 216 -4.01 -17.62 3.23
C ILE A 216 -3.10 -16.41 3.38
N ILE A 217 -2.47 -15.95 2.28
CA ILE A 217 -1.42 -14.92 2.33
C ILE A 217 -2.01 -13.52 2.36
N LEU A 218 -3.05 -13.27 1.55
CA LEU A 218 -3.61 -11.93 1.34
C LEU A 218 -4.96 -11.72 2.04
N GLY A 219 -5.58 -12.77 2.59
CA GLY A 219 -6.90 -12.68 3.22
C GLY A 219 -8.03 -12.33 2.22
N THR A 220 -7.81 -12.54 0.92
CA THR A 220 -8.79 -12.21 -0.13
C THR A 220 -8.98 -13.40 -1.08
N SER A 221 -10.23 -13.68 -1.44
CA SER A 221 -10.55 -14.56 -2.56
C SER A 221 -10.52 -13.75 -3.86
N ARG A 222 -9.42 -13.79 -4.57
CA ARG A 222 -9.37 -13.29 -5.96
C ARG A 222 -9.49 -14.44 -6.94
#